data_f56f127c23af740f25ac1a7ea98b6207
#
_entry.id   f56f127c23af740f25ac1a7ea98b6207
#
_cell.length_a   1.000
_cell.length_b   1.000
_cell.length_c   1.000
_cell.angle_alpha   90.00
_cell.angle_beta   90.00
_cell.angle_gamma   90.00
#
_symmetry.space_group_name_H-M   'P 1'
#
loop_
_entity.id
_entity.type
_entity.pdbx_description
1 polymer ?
#
loop_
_entity_poly.entity_id
_entity_poly.type
_entity_poly.pdbx_seq_one_letter_code
_entity_poly.pdbx_strand_id
1 'polypeptide(L)'
;MNKRLLIANRSEIAIRIIRSAHKLGLTAVVLKSDKEPDALYLQYADEVIQAQDASNEKPIFLDAERIVQLALENNIDLIHPGYGFMSENPDFAALCEKNGLNFVGPSPELIRNMGIKTIAKKMAIEAGLPLVPGSEGAVTDAKQAIEIAQMIGYPVLLKASAGGGGRGMRIVEKPETMERNFKSAFDEATTAFGNGDLFIEKYLENPKHLEFQILGDKFGNVIHLGERECSLQRKHQKLMEEAPSASISPRMRKKMGKMAVKFAKSIGYFSAGTIEYILDEDGTFYFMEMNTRIQVEHPVTEMVTGVDLVDWQIKIALGEKLTLTQSKVKTTGWAIECRVNTEDPQNRFSPQTGFIEKIRFPKNAHVRIETGVHNGSVVTPYFDSMIAKIIVHGDSRQDAIDKTLEALKDFSLVGLKTTVPFCRTVLQDPEFVSARYTTRWVTHFFKPAMLEHADDELIGALAATIIYATEYLQIVSESPASRNESLNVWVLNKRINK
;
A
#
# COMPACT_ATOMS: atom_id res chain seq x y z
N MET A 1 -2.49 17.88 31.45
CA MET A 1 -2.50 16.46 31.06
C MET A 1 -2.07 16.41 29.59
N ASN A 2 -1.31 15.39 29.19
CA ASN A 2 -0.98 15.18 27.79
C ASN A 2 -2.25 14.84 27.01
N LYS A 3 -2.36 15.36 25.77
CA LYS A 3 -3.48 14.99 24.88
C LYS A 3 -3.40 13.52 24.53
N ARG A 4 -4.57 12.90 24.38
CA ARG A 4 -4.75 11.46 24.14
C ARG A 4 -5.12 11.22 22.68
N LEU A 5 -4.31 10.43 21.98
CA LEU A 5 -4.52 10.06 20.58
C LEU A 5 -5.00 8.61 20.50
N LEU A 6 -6.23 8.39 20.05
CA LEU A 6 -6.73 7.06 19.70
C LEU A 6 -6.29 6.71 18.28
N ILE A 7 -5.64 5.56 18.13
CA ILE A 7 -5.23 5.01 16.85
C ILE A 7 -6.29 3.99 16.43
N ALA A 8 -7.18 4.40 15.51
CA ALA A 8 -8.27 3.56 15.01
C ALA A 8 -7.78 2.68 13.84
N ASN A 9 -6.68 1.99 14.05
CA ASN A 9 -6.04 1.12 13.07
C ASN A 9 -5.17 0.07 13.79
N ARG A 10 -4.56 -0.83 13.00
CA ARG A 10 -3.79 -1.98 13.50
C ARG A 10 -2.45 -2.13 12.77
N SER A 11 -1.69 -3.17 13.15
CA SER A 11 -0.48 -3.62 12.48
C SER A 11 0.62 -2.55 12.42
N GLU A 12 1.39 -2.51 11.33
CA GLU A 12 2.56 -1.64 11.20
C GLU A 12 2.20 -0.15 11.24
N ILE A 13 1.05 0.25 10.66
CA ILE A 13 0.65 1.66 10.66
C ILE A 13 0.26 2.14 12.06
N ALA A 14 -0.31 1.28 12.89
CA ALA A 14 -0.56 1.62 14.28
C ALA A 14 0.75 1.90 15.02
N ILE A 15 1.76 1.05 14.86
CA ILE A 15 3.10 1.26 15.45
C ILE A 15 3.74 2.54 14.92
N ARG A 16 3.59 2.82 13.62
CA ARG A 16 4.08 4.06 13.00
C ARG A 16 3.46 5.31 13.63
N ILE A 17 2.16 5.28 13.86
CA ILE A 17 1.43 6.41 14.49
C ILE A 17 1.79 6.53 15.97
N ILE A 18 1.91 5.42 16.71
CA ILE A 18 2.36 5.41 18.12
C ILE A 18 3.70 6.12 18.27
N ARG A 19 4.69 5.80 17.40
CA ARG A 19 6.01 6.45 17.42
C ARG A 19 5.92 7.97 17.25
N SER A 20 5.05 8.44 16.36
CA SER A 20 4.81 9.88 16.18
C SER A 20 4.09 10.51 17.38
N ALA A 21 3.11 9.81 17.96
CA ALA A 21 2.43 10.26 19.17
C ALA A 21 3.43 10.47 20.31
N HIS A 22 4.29 9.50 20.60
CA HIS A 22 5.33 9.60 21.62
C HIS A 22 6.30 10.74 21.35
N LYS A 23 6.78 10.87 20.10
CA LYS A 23 7.68 11.97 19.69
C LYS A 23 7.07 13.34 19.93
N LEU A 24 5.74 13.46 19.79
CA LEU A 24 4.98 14.70 20.01
C LEU A 24 4.46 14.86 21.46
N GLY A 25 4.81 13.95 22.37
CA GLY A 25 4.41 14.00 23.77
C GLY A 25 2.92 13.70 24.00
N LEU A 26 2.28 12.94 23.11
CA LEU A 26 0.89 12.50 23.25
C LEU A 26 0.84 11.12 23.89
N THR A 27 -0.25 10.84 24.60
CA THR A 27 -0.56 9.49 25.08
C THR A 27 -1.16 8.69 23.92
N ALA A 28 -0.49 7.61 23.50
CA ALA A 28 -0.91 6.74 22.43
C ALA A 28 -1.88 5.67 22.95
N VAL A 29 -3.12 5.69 22.51
CA VAL A 29 -4.19 4.76 22.89
C VAL A 29 -4.56 3.92 21.69
N VAL A 30 -4.70 2.60 21.84
CA VAL A 30 -5.06 1.68 20.75
C VAL A 30 -6.27 0.84 21.10
N LEU A 31 -6.95 0.34 20.06
CA LEU A 31 -8.04 -0.62 20.19
C LEU A 31 -7.48 -2.04 20.06
N LYS A 32 -7.88 -2.94 20.96
CA LYS A 32 -7.61 -4.37 20.85
C LYS A 32 -8.82 -5.08 20.26
N SER A 33 -8.63 -5.69 19.09
CA SER A 33 -9.64 -6.54 18.43
C SER A 33 -9.54 -7.99 18.93
N ASP A 34 -10.68 -8.66 19.06
CA ASP A 34 -10.73 -10.10 19.39
C ASP A 34 -10.19 -10.98 18.24
N LYS A 35 -10.15 -10.44 17.01
CA LYS A 35 -9.61 -11.13 15.84
C LYS A 35 -8.08 -11.21 15.85
N GLU A 36 -7.40 -10.39 16.67
CA GLU A 36 -5.94 -10.32 16.75
C GLU A 36 -5.52 -9.96 18.21
N PRO A 37 -5.74 -10.90 19.17
CA PRO A 37 -5.57 -10.62 20.59
C PRO A 37 -4.14 -10.34 21.03
N ASP A 38 -3.14 -10.83 20.27
CA ASP A 38 -1.70 -10.73 20.57
C ASP A 38 -0.95 -9.87 19.56
N ALA A 39 -1.62 -8.87 18.96
CA ALA A 39 -1.04 -8.00 17.98
C ALA A 39 0.14 -7.20 18.53
N LEU A 40 1.22 -7.10 17.72
CA LEU A 40 2.46 -6.44 18.13
C LEU A 40 2.26 -4.98 18.57
N TYR A 41 1.39 -4.21 17.89
CA TYR A 41 1.17 -2.80 18.20
C TYR A 41 0.64 -2.55 19.63
N LEU A 42 -0.02 -3.55 20.25
CA LEU A 42 -0.50 -3.46 21.64
C LEU A 42 0.63 -3.27 22.64
N GLN A 43 1.83 -3.78 22.33
CA GLN A 43 3.02 -3.68 23.20
C GLN A 43 3.69 -2.32 23.14
N TYR A 44 3.39 -1.51 22.12
CA TYR A 44 3.99 -0.18 21.91
C TYR A 44 3.11 0.96 22.43
N ALA A 45 1.82 0.70 22.66
CA ALA A 45 0.86 1.71 23.12
C ALA A 45 1.01 1.99 24.62
N ASP A 46 0.71 3.23 25.02
CA ASP A 46 0.64 3.58 26.45
C ASP A 46 -0.59 2.97 27.11
N GLU A 47 -1.71 2.90 26.36
CA GLU A 47 -2.97 2.36 26.83
C GLU A 47 -3.67 1.52 25.74
N VAL A 48 -4.35 0.47 26.20
CA VAL A 48 -5.09 -0.45 25.34
C VAL A 48 -6.56 -0.48 25.79
N ILE A 49 -7.45 -0.11 24.88
CA ILE A 49 -8.89 -0.23 25.09
C ILE A 49 -9.32 -1.58 24.53
N GLN A 50 -9.89 -2.43 25.41
CA GLN A 50 -10.50 -3.68 24.99
C GLN A 50 -11.78 -3.36 24.21
N ALA A 51 -11.79 -3.65 22.94
CA ALA A 51 -12.95 -3.47 22.08
C ALA A 51 -13.48 -4.86 21.67
N GLN A 52 -14.70 -5.19 22.10
CA GLN A 52 -15.38 -6.36 21.57
C GLN A 52 -15.82 -6.06 20.14
N ASP A 53 -15.49 -6.94 19.20
CA ASP A 53 -16.02 -6.85 17.84
C ASP A 53 -17.56 -7.00 17.89
N ALA A 54 -18.29 -6.10 17.26
CA ALA A 54 -19.76 -5.96 17.40
C ALA A 54 -20.55 -7.18 16.90
N SER A 55 -19.92 -8.03 16.12
CA SER A 55 -20.40 -9.36 15.72
C SER A 55 -19.19 -10.21 15.37
N ASN A 56 -19.37 -11.52 15.31
CA ASN A 56 -18.30 -12.44 14.90
C ASN A 56 -17.74 -12.15 13.47
N GLU A 57 -18.35 -11.25 12.70
CA GLU A 57 -18.01 -10.98 11.31
C GLU A 57 -17.37 -9.60 11.07
N LYS A 58 -17.70 -8.56 11.89
CA LYS A 58 -17.23 -7.19 11.63
C LYS A 58 -16.16 -6.76 12.64
N PRO A 59 -14.91 -6.52 12.18
CA PRO A 59 -13.87 -5.99 13.06
C PRO A 59 -14.22 -4.60 13.60
N ILE A 60 -13.78 -4.32 14.83
CA ILE A 60 -13.98 -3.01 15.50
C ILE A 60 -13.55 -1.83 14.62
N PHE A 61 -12.49 -1.99 13.83
CA PHE A 61 -11.97 -0.94 12.94
C PHE A 61 -12.93 -0.51 11.82
N LEU A 62 -14.08 -1.18 11.66
CA LEU A 62 -15.15 -0.83 10.72
C LEU A 62 -16.44 -0.35 11.43
N ASP A 63 -16.40 -0.15 12.75
CA ASP A 63 -17.55 0.29 13.55
C ASP A 63 -17.35 1.73 14.03
N ALA A 64 -17.82 2.68 13.22
CA ALA A 64 -17.66 4.11 13.47
C ALA A 64 -18.28 4.56 14.82
N GLU A 65 -19.50 4.09 15.11
CA GLU A 65 -20.24 4.48 16.32
C GLU A 65 -19.56 3.94 17.58
N ARG A 66 -19.13 2.68 17.53
CA ARG A 66 -18.43 2.05 18.65
C ARG A 66 -17.05 2.67 18.90
N ILE A 67 -16.30 2.98 17.84
CA ILE A 67 -15.00 3.68 17.97
C ILE A 67 -15.19 5.05 18.65
N VAL A 68 -16.17 5.85 18.21
CA VAL A 68 -16.43 7.18 18.79
C VAL A 68 -16.92 7.05 20.24
N GLN A 69 -17.80 6.10 20.53
CA GLN A 69 -18.26 5.84 21.90
C GLN A 69 -17.07 5.50 22.82
N LEU A 70 -16.19 4.57 22.42
CA LEU A 70 -15.00 4.21 23.19
C LEU A 70 -14.05 5.40 23.37
N ALA A 71 -13.92 6.26 22.34
CA ALA A 71 -13.12 7.46 22.44
C ALA A 71 -13.63 8.42 23.51
N LEU A 72 -14.95 8.63 23.57
CA LEU A 72 -15.58 9.49 24.57
C LEU A 72 -15.46 8.91 25.98
N GLU A 73 -15.75 7.61 26.15
CA GLU A 73 -15.61 6.89 27.42
C GLU A 73 -14.19 6.97 28.01
N ASN A 74 -13.20 7.09 27.15
CA ASN A 74 -11.78 7.10 27.53
C ASN A 74 -11.12 8.51 27.41
N ASN A 75 -11.90 9.59 27.32
CA ASN A 75 -11.43 10.98 27.26
C ASN A 75 -10.35 11.18 26.16
N ILE A 76 -10.60 10.71 24.97
CA ILE A 76 -9.72 10.89 23.80
C ILE A 76 -9.89 12.29 23.23
N ASP A 77 -8.79 12.92 22.84
CA ASP A 77 -8.78 14.25 22.20
C ASP A 77 -8.73 14.15 20.66
N LEU A 78 -7.97 13.17 20.13
CA LEU A 78 -7.75 13.00 18.71
C LEU A 78 -7.96 11.54 18.29
N ILE A 79 -8.41 11.34 17.03
CA ILE A 79 -8.50 10.02 16.42
C ILE A 79 -7.68 10.01 15.13
N HIS A 80 -6.71 9.09 15.02
CA HIS A 80 -5.96 8.86 13.79
C HIS A 80 -6.44 7.59 13.11
N PRO A 81 -7.03 7.67 11.91
CA PRO A 81 -7.59 6.50 11.23
C PRO A 81 -6.52 5.67 10.48
N GLY A 82 -5.29 6.17 10.31
CA GLY A 82 -4.27 5.56 9.48
C GLY A 82 -4.66 5.54 8.00
N TYR A 83 -4.61 4.37 7.38
CA TYR A 83 -5.12 4.09 6.04
C TYR A 83 -6.00 2.82 6.04
N GLY A 84 -6.84 2.64 4.99
CA GLY A 84 -7.85 1.60 4.99
C GLY A 84 -8.96 1.84 6.04
N PHE A 85 -9.77 0.84 6.31
CA PHE A 85 -10.87 0.93 7.27
C PHE A 85 -11.69 2.21 7.14
N MET A 86 -11.67 3.07 8.18
CA MET A 86 -12.47 4.30 8.25
C MET A 86 -11.72 5.56 7.78
N SER A 87 -10.51 5.43 7.26
CA SER A 87 -9.67 6.60 6.91
C SER A 87 -10.25 7.51 5.81
N GLU A 88 -11.10 6.96 4.92
CA GLU A 88 -11.80 7.69 3.86
C GLU A 88 -13.33 7.63 4.03
N ASN A 89 -13.80 7.41 5.27
CA ASN A 89 -15.22 7.43 5.58
C ASN A 89 -15.66 8.82 6.05
N PRO A 90 -16.44 9.58 5.23
CA PRO A 90 -16.86 10.93 5.58
C PRO A 90 -17.81 10.97 6.77
N ASP A 91 -18.60 9.93 6.99
CA ASP A 91 -19.58 9.88 8.07
C ASP A 91 -18.89 9.60 9.41
N PHE A 92 -17.82 8.81 9.42
CA PHE A 92 -16.97 8.63 10.58
C PHE A 92 -16.26 9.94 10.98
N ALA A 93 -15.66 10.62 10.00
CA ALA A 93 -15.04 11.93 10.26
C ALA A 93 -16.04 12.95 10.80
N ALA A 94 -17.26 13.02 10.23
CA ALA A 94 -18.33 13.89 10.70
C ALA A 94 -18.81 13.51 12.13
N LEU A 95 -18.88 12.21 12.43
CA LEU A 95 -19.26 11.74 13.75
C LEU A 95 -18.21 12.11 14.80
N CYS A 96 -16.91 12.06 14.46
CA CYS A 96 -15.84 12.55 15.32
C CYS A 96 -16.00 14.05 15.61
N GLU A 97 -16.14 14.88 14.59
CA GLU A 97 -16.29 16.35 14.74
C GLU A 97 -17.53 16.72 15.55
N LYS A 98 -18.67 16.07 15.30
CA LYS A 98 -19.93 16.27 16.03
C LYS A 98 -19.77 16.03 17.53
N ASN A 99 -18.90 15.11 17.92
CA ASN A 99 -18.63 14.76 19.32
C ASN A 99 -17.42 15.49 19.92
N GLY A 100 -16.87 16.49 19.23
CA GLY A 100 -15.74 17.29 19.71
C GLY A 100 -14.38 16.58 19.65
N LEU A 101 -14.29 15.47 18.92
CA LEU A 101 -13.05 14.73 18.70
C LEU A 101 -12.33 15.27 17.46
N ASN A 102 -11.03 15.53 17.57
CA ASN A 102 -10.22 15.96 16.42
C ASN A 102 -9.90 14.76 15.52
N PHE A 103 -10.51 14.69 14.35
CA PHE A 103 -10.14 13.71 13.33
C PHE A 103 -8.82 14.09 12.68
N VAL A 104 -7.83 13.18 12.68
CA VAL A 104 -6.52 13.39 12.05
C VAL A 104 -6.63 13.04 10.56
N GLY A 105 -7.11 14.02 9.80
CA GLY A 105 -7.40 13.90 8.37
C GLY A 105 -7.99 15.20 7.84
N PRO A 106 -8.46 15.23 6.58
CA PRO A 106 -9.20 16.36 6.02
C PRO A 106 -10.64 16.38 6.54
N SER A 107 -11.40 17.42 6.18
CA SER A 107 -12.81 17.55 6.60
C SER A 107 -13.69 16.43 5.99
N PRO A 108 -14.83 16.12 6.64
CA PRO A 108 -15.81 15.16 6.12
C PRO A 108 -16.28 15.49 4.71
N GLU A 109 -16.45 16.79 4.41
CA GLU A 109 -16.87 17.26 3.08
C GLU A 109 -15.80 16.95 2.02
N LEU A 110 -14.53 17.21 2.32
CA LEU A 110 -13.42 16.90 1.40
C LEU A 110 -13.32 15.40 1.13
N ILE A 111 -13.46 14.57 2.18
CA ILE A 111 -13.46 13.12 2.02
C ILE A 111 -14.61 12.69 1.11
N ARG A 112 -15.82 13.20 1.35
CA ARG A 112 -17.00 12.88 0.54
C ARG A 112 -16.84 13.30 -0.92
N ASN A 113 -16.40 14.54 -1.15
CA ASN A 113 -16.24 15.07 -2.51
C ASN A 113 -15.19 14.34 -3.32
N MET A 114 -14.07 13.96 -2.70
CA MET A 114 -13.01 13.20 -3.37
C MET A 114 -13.36 11.73 -3.53
N GLY A 115 -14.18 11.16 -2.66
CA GLY A 115 -14.66 9.78 -2.77
C GLY A 115 -15.68 9.57 -3.90
N ILE A 116 -16.38 10.64 -4.35
CA ILE A 116 -17.33 10.58 -5.45
C ILE A 116 -16.62 10.90 -6.77
N LYS A 117 -16.36 9.90 -7.59
CA LYS A 117 -15.55 10.04 -8.83
C LYS A 117 -16.01 11.17 -9.75
N THR A 118 -17.32 11.35 -9.93
CA THR A 118 -17.87 12.40 -10.79
C THR A 118 -17.60 13.80 -10.22
N ILE A 119 -17.71 13.99 -8.91
CA ILE A 119 -17.40 15.26 -8.23
C ILE A 119 -15.90 15.54 -8.27
N ALA A 120 -15.08 14.56 -7.93
CA ALA A 120 -13.61 14.70 -7.97
C ALA A 120 -13.11 15.06 -9.37
N LYS A 121 -13.62 14.39 -10.42
CA LYS A 121 -13.30 14.70 -11.84
C LYS A 121 -13.73 16.12 -12.22
N LYS A 122 -14.94 16.55 -11.84
CA LYS A 122 -15.41 17.91 -12.11
C LYS A 122 -14.49 18.96 -11.46
N MET A 123 -14.19 18.81 -10.18
CA MET A 123 -13.28 19.71 -9.46
C MET A 123 -11.88 19.70 -10.07
N ALA A 124 -11.40 18.55 -10.55
CA ALA A 124 -10.11 18.43 -11.23
C ALA A 124 -10.08 19.20 -12.57
N ILE A 125 -11.14 19.12 -13.38
CA ILE A 125 -11.29 19.92 -14.61
C ILE A 125 -11.27 21.42 -14.31
N GLU A 126 -12.05 21.88 -13.32
CA GLU A 126 -12.13 23.27 -12.91
C GLU A 126 -10.77 23.82 -12.45
N ALA A 127 -9.96 22.97 -11.82
CA ALA A 127 -8.57 23.30 -11.45
C ALA A 127 -7.57 23.24 -12.62
N GLY A 128 -7.98 22.68 -13.77
CA GLY A 128 -7.17 22.53 -14.98
C GLY A 128 -6.31 21.26 -15.00
N LEU A 129 -6.68 20.24 -14.24
CA LEU A 129 -6.05 18.92 -14.34
C LEU A 129 -6.54 18.19 -15.60
N PRO A 130 -5.66 17.59 -16.40
CA PRO A 130 -6.08 16.78 -17.54
C PRO A 130 -6.72 15.47 -17.05
N LEU A 131 -7.82 15.09 -17.68
CA LEU A 131 -8.47 13.79 -17.49
C LEU A 131 -8.22 12.91 -18.71
N VAL A 132 -8.29 11.58 -18.51
CA VAL A 132 -8.30 10.65 -19.64
C VAL A 132 -9.47 11.02 -20.56
N PRO A 133 -9.21 11.23 -21.87
CA PRO A 133 -10.27 11.55 -22.81
C PRO A 133 -11.38 10.49 -22.78
N GLY A 134 -12.62 10.92 -22.73
CA GLY A 134 -13.75 9.99 -22.60
C GLY A 134 -15.10 10.69 -22.74
N SER A 135 -16.18 9.95 -22.45
CA SER A 135 -17.54 10.47 -22.44
C SER A 135 -17.76 11.41 -21.24
N GLU A 136 -18.50 12.50 -21.47
CA GLU A 136 -18.88 13.45 -20.38
C GLU A 136 -19.93 12.84 -19.44
N GLY A 137 -20.67 11.82 -19.91
CA GLY A 137 -21.72 11.14 -19.17
C GLY A 137 -21.86 9.68 -19.56
N ALA A 138 -22.88 9.04 -19.06
CA ALA A 138 -23.24 7.69 -19.46
C ALA A 138 -23.61 7.65 -20.94
N VAL A 139 -23.15 6.61 -21.62
CA VAL A 139 -23.41 6.36 -23.03
C VAL A 139 -24.63 5.44 -23.13
N THR A 140 -25.63 5.87 -23.89
CA THR A 140 -26.95 5.21 -23.95
C THR A 140 -27.03 4.05 -24.93
N ASP A 141 -26.20 4.08 -25.99
CA ASP A 141 -26.21 3.06 -27.03
C ASP A 141 -24.84 2.93 -27.74
N ALA A 142 -24.71 1.87 -28.52
CA ALA A 142 -23.48 1.55 -29.23
C ALA A 142 -23.14 2.58 -30.34
N LYS A 143 -24.13 3.27 -30.91
CA LYS A 143 -23.89 4.27 -31.97
C LYS A 143 -23.21 5.52 -31.38
N GLN A 144 -23.77 6.02 -30.29
CA GLN A 144 -23.11 7.10 -29.52
C GLN A 144 -21.70 6.69 -29.04
N ALA A 145 -21.55 5.42 -28.62
CA ALA A 145 -20.26 4.87 -28.24
C ALA A 145 -19.24 4.93 -29.39
N ILE A 146 -19.64 4.59 -30.61
CA ILE A 146 -18.80 4.65 -31.82
C ILE A 146 -18.40 6.11 -32.11
N GLU A 147 -19.34 7.05 -32.05
CA GLU A 147 -19.10 8.48 -32.34
C GLU A 147 -18.06 9.05 -31.35
N ILE A 148 -18.23 8.77 -30.04
CA ILE A 148 -17.28 9.21 -29.01
C ILE A 148 -15.92 8.54 -29.24
N ALA A 149 -15.88 7.23 -29.47
CA ALA A 149 -14.64 6.50 -29.68
C ALA A 149 -13.86 6.97 -30.92
N GLN A 150 -14.56 7.40 -31.98
CA GLN A 150 -13.92 8.02 -33.16
C GLN A 150 -13.28 9.36 -32.84
N MET A 151 -13.90 10.18 -31.96
CA MET A 151 -13.34 11.47 -31.55
C MET A 151 -12.10 11.32 -30.67
N ILE A 152 -12.07 10.36 -29.74
CA ILE A 152 -10.95 10.17 -28.80
C ILE A 152 -9.88 9.22 -29.31
N GLY A 153 -10.17 8.47 -30.39
CA GLY A 153 -9.25 7.48 -30.99
C GLY A 153 -9.30 6.11 -30.30
N TYR A 154 -9.35 5.05 -31.12
CA TYR A 154 -9.19 3.67 -30.65
C TYR A 154 -7.74 3.36 -30.26
N PRO A 155 -7.49 2.40 -29.36
CA PRO A 155 -8.48 1.61 -28.61
C PRO A 155 -9.15 2.41 -27.49
N VAL A 156 -10.40 2.02 -27.15
CA VAL A 156 -11.17 2.62 -26.06
C VAL A 156 -11.59 1.54 -25.04
N LEU A 157 -11.85 2.00 -23.82
CA LEU A 157 -12.32 1.17 -22.71
C LEU A 157 -13.77 1.54 -22.36
N LEU A 158 -14.67 0.58 -22.49
CA LEU A 158 -16.01 0.65 -21.91
C LEU A 158 -15.94 0.30 -20.42
N LYS A 159 -16.59 1.07 -19.57
CA LYS A 159 -16.64 0.87 -18.11
C LYS A 159 -18.06 1.02 -17.59
N ALA A 160 -18.51 0.09 -16.74
CA ALA A 160 -19.77 0.28 -16.00
C ALA A 160 -19.66 1.42 -14.99
N SER A 161 -20.70 2.24 -14.87
CA SER A 161 -20.75 3.37 -13.92
C SER A 161 -20.69 2.92 -12.47
N ALA A 162 -21.33 1.81 -12.14
CA ALA A 162 -21.39 1.22 -10.80
C ALA A 162 -20.35 0.11 -10.59
N GLY A 163 -19.41 -0.10 -11.53
CA GLY A 163 -18.45 -1.20 -11.54
C GLY A 163 -17.21 -0.95 -10.68
N GLY A 164 -16.71 -2.05 -10.09
CA GLY A 164 -15.43 -2.11 -9.40
C GLY A 164 -14.72 -3.44 -9.67
N GLY A 165 -13.38 -3.51 -9.45
CA GLY A 165 -12.62 -4.76 -9.61
C GLY A 165 -12.56 -5.34 -11.03
N GLY A 166 -12.74 -4.52 -12.06
CA GLY A 166 -12.63 -4.94 -13.48
C GLY A 166 -13.89 -5.57 -14.07
N ARG A 167 -14.99 -5.70 -13.34
CA ARG A 167 -16.28 -6.16 -13.88
C ARG A 167 -16.97 -5.07 -14.70
N GLY A 168 -17.62 -5.44 -15.78
CA GLY A 168 -18.26 -4.49 -16.71
C GLY A 168 -17.26 -3.65 -17.50
N MET A 169 -16.01 -4.12 -17.68
CA MET A 169 -15.01 -3.46 -18.49
C MET A 169 -14.73 -4.24 -19.77
N ARG A 170 -14.68 -3.54 -20.92
CA ARG A 170 -14.34 -4.12 -22.22
C ARG A 170 -13.43 -3.19 -23.00
N ILE A 171 -12.33 -3.72 -23.50
CA ILE A 171 -11.48 -3.04 -24.46
C ILE A 171 -12.09 -3.19 -25.84
N VAL A 172 -12.21 -2.08 -26.56
CA VAL A 172 -12.72 -2.04 -27.92
C VAL A 172 -11.60 -1.47 -28.82
N GLU A 173 -11.06 -2.33 -29.65
CA GLU A 173 -9.91 -1.97 -30.52
C GLU A 173 -10.37 -1.34 -31.84
N LYS A 174 -11.58 -1.67 -32.32
CA LYS A 174 -12.09 -1.29 -33.63
C LYS A 174 -13.59 -1.01 -33.59
N PRO A 175 -14.08 -0.09 -34.43
CA PRO A 175 -15.51 0.25 -34.50
C PRO A 175 -16.43 -0.98 -34.72
N GLU A 176 -16.00 -1.94 -35.54
CA GLU A 176 -16.80 -3.13 -35.93
C GLU A 176 -17.11 -4.04 -34.72
N THR A 177 -16.33 -3.95 -33.65
CA THR A 177 -16.52 -4.74 -32.43
C THR A 177 -17.30 -4.00 -31.34
N MET A 178 -17.61 -2.71 -31.54
CA MET A 178 -18.22 -1.85 -30.52
C MET A 178 -19.59 -2.37 -30.09
N GLU A 179 -20.47 -2.65 -31.04
CA GLU A 179 -21.83 -3.05 -30.71
C GLU A 179 -21.90 -4.31 -29.85
N ARG A 180 -21.10 -5.33 -30.21
CA ARG A 180 -21.00 -6.57 -29.45
C ARG A 180 -20.45 -6.34 -28.05
N ASN A 181 -19.37 -5.56 -27.93
CA ASN A 181 -18.72 -5.29 -26.65
C ASN A 181 -19.61 -4.41 -25.77
N PHE A 182 -20.29 -3.41 -26.34
CA PHE A 182 -21.24 -2.54 -25.64
C PHE A 182 -22.37 -3.36 -25.02
N LYS A 183 -23.03 -4.20 -25.84
CA LYS A 183 -24.11 -5.08 -25.35
C LYS A 183 -23.61 -5.99 -24.22
N SER A 184 -22.46 -6.65 -24.41
CA SER A 184 -21.90 -7.54 -23.40
C SER A 184 -21.57 -6.83 -22.09
N ALA A 185 -21.00 -5.60 -22.15
CA ALA A 185 -20.70 -4.81 -20.97
C ALA A 185 -21.97 -4.31 -20.27
N PHE A 186 -22.98 -3.89 -21.04
CA PHE A 186 -24.28 -3.45 -20.56
C PHE A 186 -25.04 -4.56 -19.82
N ASP A 187 -25.13 -5.76 -20.44
CA ASP A 187 -25.79 -6.92 -19.84
C ASP A 187 -25.10 -7.37 -18.54
N GLU A 188 -23.75 -7.39 -18.53
CA GLU A 188 -22.97 -7.70 -17.34
C GLU A 188 -23.17 -6.66 -16.23
N ALA A 189 -23.13 -5.36 -16.57
CA ALA A 189 -23.33 -4.28 -15.62
C ALA A 189 -24.73 -4.32 -15.01
N THR A 190 -25.75 -4.51 -15.84
CA THR A 190 -27.15 -4.64 -15.40
C THR A 190 -27.32 -5.82 -14.45
N THR A 191 -26.75 -6.96 -14.79
CA THR A 191 -26.86 -8.19 -13.99
C THR A 191 -26.12 -8.06 -12.65
N ALA A 192 -24.91 -7.50 -12.67
CA ALA A 192 -24.04 -7.44 -11.49
C ALA A 192 -24.38 -6.30 -10.55
N PHE A 193 -24.86 -5.16 -11.06
CA PHE A 193 -24.99 -3.91 -10.32
C PHE A 193 -26.39 -3.29 -10.36
N GLY A 194 -27.32 -3.88 -11.14
CA GLY A 194 -28.68 -3.33 -11.32
C GLY A 194 -28.74 -2.07 -12.19
N ASN A 195 -27.61 -1.64 -12.76
CA ASN A 195 -27.50 -0.44 -13.61
C ASN A 195 -26.55 -0.75 -14.78
N GLY A 196 -27.06 -0.56 -16.01
CA GLY A 196 -26.33 -0.78 -17.25
C GLY A 196 -25.58 0.43 -17.80
N ASP A 197 -25.54 1.57 -17.09
CA ASP A 197 -24.85 2.77 -17.53
C ASP A 197 -23.37 2.50 -17.80
N LEU A 198 -22.92 2.80 -19.02
CA LEU A 198 -21.53 2.65 -19.44
C LEU A 198 -20.89 4.01 -19.74
N PHE A 199 -19.60 4.10 -19.48
CA PHE A 199 -18.74 5.20 -19.88
C PHE A 199 -17.70 4.70 -20.87
N ILE A 200 -17.22 5.59 -21.73
CA ILE A 200 -16.11 5.34 -22.63
C ILE A 200 -14.93 6.19 -22.19
N GLU A 201 -13.74 5.61 -22.15
CA GLU A 201 -12.49 6.33 -21.95
C GLU A 201 -11.44 5.82 -22.95
N LYS A 202 -10.46 6.67 -23.30
CA LYS A 202 -9.27 6.24 -24.06
C LYS A 202 -8.61 5.08 -23.31
N TYR A 203 -8.29 4.01 -24.02
CA TYR A 203 -7.55 2.92 -23.43
C TYR A 203 -6.04 3.21 -23.50
N LEU A 204 -5.39 3.24 -22.36
CA LEU A 204 -3.95 3.41 -22.24
C LEU A 204 -3.30 2.02 -22.22
N GLU A 205 -2.43 1.76 -23.20
CA GLU A 205 -1.91 0.40 -23.39
C GLU A 205 -0.86 0.01 -22.36
N ASN A 206 0.13 0.87 -22.13
CA ASN A 206 1.24 0.63 -21.22
C ASN A 206 1.44 1.78 -20.23
N PRO A 207 0.41 2.11 -19.45
CA PRO A 207 0.48 3.27 -18.59
C PRO A 207 1.38 3.03 -17.38
N LYS A 208 1.88 4.14 -16.85
CA LYS A 208 2.54 4.17 -15.54
C LYS A 208 1.66 4.85 -14.50
N HIS A 209 1.75 4.39 -13.28
CA HIS A 209 1.03 4.96 -12.15
C HIS A 209 1.98 5.83 -11.33
N LEU A 210 1.74 7.12 -11.36
CA LEU A 210 2.48 8.13 -10.59
C LEU A 210 1.55 8.80 -9.60
N GLU A 211 2.07 9.20 -8.46
CA GLU A 211 1.28 9.89 -7.47
C GLU A 211 2.09 10.96 -6.76
N PHE A 212 1.46 12.09 -6.45
CA PHE A 212 2.11 13.22 -5.76
C PHE A 212 1.64 13.33 -4.32
N GLN A 213 2.58 13.29 -3.40
CA GLN A 213 2.30 13.52 -1.98
C GLN A 213 1.98 14.99 -1.72
N ILE A 214 0.80 15.26 -1.23
CA ILE A 214 0.34 16.58 -0.79
C ILE A 214 0.40 16.67 0.74
N LEU A 215 0.76 17.84 1.21
CA LEU A 215 0.68 18.22 2.61
C LEU A 215 0.13 19.64 2.69
N GLY A 216 -0.99 19.83 3.39
CA GLY A 216 -1.65 21.11 3.55
C GLY A 216 -2.06 21.38 5.00
N ASP A 217 -2.14 22.66 5.41
CA ASP A 217 -2.66 23.06 6.70
C ASP A 217 -4.02 23.78 6.60
N LYS A 218 -4.66 24.00 7.72
CA LYS A 218 -5.96 24.69 7.80
C LYS A 218 -5.89 26.21 7.47
N PHE A 219 -4.67 26.74 7.20
CA PHE A 219 -4.43 28.16 6.89
C PHE A 219 -4.21 28.39 5.38
N GLY A 220 -4.39 27.35 4.55
CA GLY A 220 -4.25 27.44 3.09
C GLY A 220 -2.82 27.28 2.58
N ASN A 221 -1.86 26.91 3.44
CA ASN A 221 -0.53 26.53 2.98
C ASN A 221 -0.59 25.09 2.47
N VAL A 222 -0.23 24.88 1.21
CA VAL A 222 -0.19 23.56 0.57
C VAL A 222 1.11 23.42 -0.20
N ILE A 223 1.78 22.30 -0.01
CA ILE A 223 3.01 21.91 -0.71
C ILE A 223 2.86 20.49 -1.24
N HIS A 224 3.71 20.12 -2.20
CA HIS A 224 3.95 18.71 -2.55
C HIS A 224 5.33 18.26 -2.09
N LEU A 225 5.47 16.97 -1.76
CA LEU A 225 6.72 16.35 -1.31
C LEU A 225 7.35 15.45 -2.39
N GLY A 226 7.05 15.72 -3.66
CA GLY A 226 7.48 14.90 -4.79
C GLY A 226 6.51 13.79 -5.12
N GLU A 227 6.93 12.97 -6.08
CA GLU A 227 6.14 11.85 -6.56
C GLU A 227 6.73 10.50 -6.13
N ARG A 228 5.85 9.52 -6.18
CA ARG A 228 6.16 8.09 -6.13
C ARG A 228 5.75 7.43 -7.44
N GLU A 229 6.49 6.42 -7.85
CA GLU A 229 6.10 5.52 -8.93
C GLU A 229 5.54 4.22 -8.33
N CYS A 230 4.30 3.90 -8.70
CA CYS A 230 3.52 2.78 -8.14
C CYS A 230 3.06 1.81 -9.25
N SER A 231 3.79 1.74 -10.36
CA SER A 231 3.41 0.94 -11.53
C SER A 231 3.51 -0.57 -11.28
N LEU A 232 4.32 -1.02 -10.32
CA LEU A 232 4.39 -2.44 -9.97
C LEU A 232 3.20 -2.84 -9.09
N GLN A 233 2.15 -3.28 -9.75
CA GLN A 233 0.90 -3.65 -9.10
C GLN A 233 0.28 -4.91 -9.72
N ARG A 234 -0.51 -5.62 -8.93
CA ARG A 234 -1.30 -6.77 -9.36
C ARG A 234 -2.76 -6.55 -8.99
N LYS A 235 -3.67 -6.62 -9.97
CA LYS A 235 -5.10 -6.36 -9.77
C LYS A 235 -5.36 -5.05 -9.01
N HIS A 236 -4.64 -3.99 -9.37
CA HIS A 236 -4.67 -2.67 -8.73
C HIS A 236 -4.13 -2.61 -7.29
N GLN A 237 -3.50 -3.68 -6.79
CA GLN A 237 -2.76 -3.67 -5.52
C GLN A 237 -1.28 -3.43 -5.81
N LYS A 238 -0.74 -2.37 -5.25
CA LYS A 238 0.68 -2.01 -5.33
C LYS A 238 1.51 -3.06 -4.58
N LEU A 239 2.65 -3.46 -5.14
CA LEU A 239 3.56 -4.48 -4.56
C LEU A 239 4.94 -3.91 -4.26
N MET A 240 5.40 -2.97 -5.09
CA MET A 240 6.65 -2.24 -4.91
C MET A 240 6.47 -0.81 -5.39
N GLU A 241 7.07 0.13 -4.67
CA GLU A 241 7.03 1.55 -4.96
C GLU A 241 8.42 2.16 -4.89
N GLU A 242 8.65 3.20 -5.67
CA GLU A 242 9.91 3.97 -5.61
C GLU A 242 9.66 5.48 -5.59
N ALA A 243 10.57 6.22 -4.98
CA ALA A 243 10.61 7.68 -5.00
C ALA A 243 12.06 8.17 -5.14
N PRO A 244 12.30 9.18 -6.01
CA PRO A 244 11.40 9.71 -7.02
C PRO A 244 11.17 8.73 -8.17
N SER A 245 10.29 9.07 -9.13
CA SER A 245 10.11 8.28 -10.35
C SER A 245 11.25 8.55 -11.34
N ALA A 246 11.77 7.48 -11.97
CA ALA A 246 12.71 7.58 -13.08
C ALA A 246 12.00 7.84 -14.42
N SER A 247 10.68 7.73 -14.46
CA SER A 247 9.89 7.80 -15.70
C SER A 247 9.59 9.21 -16.17
N ILE A 248 9.81 10.22 -15.31
CA ILE A 248 9.50 11.62 -15.65
C ILE A 248 10.72 12.54 -15.52
N SER A 249 10.80 13.47 -16.47
CA SER A 249 11.84 14.50 -16.45
C SER A 249 11.65 15.50 -15.30
N PRO A 250 12.70 16.21 -14.87
CA PRO A 250 12.58 17.28 -13.85
C PRO A 250 11.56 18.37 -14.24
N ARG A 251 11.43 18.66 -15.54
CA ARG A 251 10.43 19.61 -16.06
C ARG A 251 9.01 19.08 -15.86
N MET A 252 8.78 17.81 -16.16
CA MET A 252 7.48 17.16 -15.99
C MET A 252 7.11 17.10 -14.49
N ARG A 253 8.03 16.66 -13.64
CA ARG A 253 7.88 16.65 -12.17
C ARG A 253 7.42 18.00 -11.63
N LYS A 254 8.10 19.07 -12.06
CA LYS A 254 7.73 20.44 -11.66
C LYS A 254 6.34 20.84 -12.16
N LYS A 255 5.96 20.45 -13.39
CA LYS A 255 4.64 20.74 -13.97
C LYS A 255 3.55 20.02 -13.17
N MET A 256 3.67 18.70 -13.00
CA MET A 256 2.70 17.86 -12.29
C MET A 256 2.54 18.31 -10.84
N GLY A 257 3.65 18.52 -10.11
CA GLY A 257 3.63 18.98 -8.74
C GLY A 257 2.94 20.34 -8.55
N LYS A 258 3.19 21.29 -9.46
CA LYS A 258 2.49 22.59 -9.44
C LYS A 258 0.98 22.42 -9.66
N MET A 259 0.58 21.55 -10.57
CA MET A 259 -0.83 21.27 -10.84
C MET A 259 -1.50 20.59 -9.65
N ALA A 260 -0.81 19.64 -9.01
CA ALA A 260 -1.25 18.98 -7.80
C ALA A 260 -1.49 19.99 -6.65
N VAL A 261 -0.54 20.89 -6.40
CA VAL A 261 -0.70 21.96 -5.38
C VAL A 261 -1.84 22.92 -5.73
N LYS A 262 -1.97 23.29 -7.02
CA LYS A 262 -3.07 24.17 -7.47
C LYS A 262 -4.42 23.53 -7.21
N PHE A 263 -4.58 22.24 -7.55
CA PHE A 263 -5.80 21.49 -7.30
C PHE A 263 -6.09 21.38 -5.80
N ALA A 264 -5.13 20.93 -5.00
CA ALA A 264 -5.34 20.81 -3.56
C ALA A 264 -5.71 22.15 -2.90
N LYS A 265 -5.12 23.27 -3.36
CA LYS A 265 -5.52 24.62 -2.89
C LYS A 265 -6.92 25.00 -3.31
N SER A 266 -7.34 24.72 -4.55
CA SER A 266 -8.67 25.11 -5.06
C SER A 266 -9.81 24.42 -4.31
N ILE A 267 -9.56 23.24 -3.75
CA ILE A 267 -10.53 22.50 -2.95
C ILE A 267 -10.37 22.73 -1.44
N GLY A 268 -9.45 23.61 -1.01
CA GLY A 268 -9.20 23.88 0.40
C GLY A 268 -8.61 22.68 1.18
N TYR A 269 -7.80 21.84 0.52
CA TYR A 269 -7.27 20.62 1.12
C TYR A 269 -6.28 20.89 2.26
N PHE A 270 -6.43 20.17 3.35
CA PHE A 270 -5.49 20.13 4.47
C PHE A 270 -5.25 18.68 4.94
N SER A 271 -4.21 18.43 5.75
CA SER A 271 -3.67 17.13 6.11
C SER A 271 -2.76 16.53 5.01
N ALA A 272 -2.32 15.29 5.20
CA ALA A 272 -1.64 14.53 4.17
C ALA A 272 -2.66 13.94 3.19
N GLY A 273 -2.37 13.98 1.91
CA GLY A 273 -3.17 13.38 0.85
C GLY A 273 -2.32 13.10 -0.39
N THR A 274 -2.87 12.37 -1.32
CA THR A 274 -2.14 11.94 -2.51
C THR A 274 -2.99 12.14 -3.74
N ILE A 275 -2.42 12.78 -4.76
CA ILE A 275 -3.05 12.94 -6.07
C ILE A 275 -2.43 11.91 -7.01
N GLU A 276 -3.25 10.98 -7.48
CA GLU A 276 -2.84 9.92 -8.38
C GLU A 276 -3.00 10.31 -9.84
N TYR A 277 -1.98 9.98 -10.63
CA TYR A 277 -1.93 10.22 -12.06
C TYR A 277 -1.61 8.93 -12.81
N ILE A 278 -2.15 8.83 -14.00
CA ILE A 278 -1.73 7.87 -14.98
C ILE A 278 -0.92 8.57 -16.07
N LEU A 279 0.26 8.05 -16.38
CA LEU A 279 1.16 8.57 -17.41
C LEU A 279 1.12 7.64 -18.62
N ASP A 280 0.80 8.18 -19.79
CA ASP A 280 0.80 7.47 -21.06
C ASP A 280 2.22 7.39 -21.65
N GLU A 281 2.44 6.51 -22.61
CA GLU A 281 3.73 6.31 -23.30
C GLU A 281 4.24 7.56 -24.03
N ASP A 282 3.34 8.40 -24.52
CA ASP A 282 3.68 9.68 -25.17
C ASP A 282 4.11 10.79 -24.21
N GLY A 283 4.12 10.49 -22.90
CA GLY A 283 4.44 11.45 -21.84
C GLY A 283 3.25 12.32 -21.42
N THR A 284 2.04 12.07 -21.93
CA THR A 284 0.82 12.74 -21.46
C THR A 284 0.38 12.10 -20.14
N PHE A 285 0.03 12.93 -19.16
CA PHE A 285 -0.46 12.44 -17.86
C PHE A 285 -1.89 12.91 -17.61
N TYR A 286 -2.62 12.11 -16.87
CA TYR A 286 -4.03 12.34 -16.55
C TYR A 286 -4.29 12.12 -15.06
N PHE A 287 -5.16 12.94 -14.49
CA PHE A 287 -5.65 12.75 -13.12
C PHE A 287 -6.52 11.49 -13.04
N MET A 288 -6.29 10.68 -12.03
CA MET A 288 -7.09 9.50 -11.72
C MET A 288 -8.03 9.77 -10.55
N GLU A 289 -7.47 10.03 -9.39
CA GLU A 289 -8.18 10.25 -8.14
C GLU A 289 -7.31 10.97 -7.11
N MET A 290 -7.93 11.35 -5.99
CA MET A 290 -7.22 11.86 -4.83
C MET A 290 -7.56 11.01 -3.62
N ASN A 291 -6.53 10.45 -2.99
CA ASN A 291 -6.67 9.76 -1.71
C ASN A 291 -6.54 10.77 -0.57
N THR A 292 -7.57 10.84 0.27
CA THR A 292 -7.71 11.82 1.34
C THR A 292 -7.15 11.35 2.68
N ARG A 293 -6.07 10.60 2.63
CA ARG A 293 -5.39 9.95 3.75
C ARG A 293 -3.90 9.79 3.49
N ILE A 294 -3.19 9.30 4.49
CA ILE A 294 -1.83 8.79 4.27
C ILE A 294 -1.86 7.49 3.45
N GLN A 295 -0.86 7.28 2.62
CA GLN A 295 -0.71 6.06 1.82
C GLN A 295 0.18 5.03 2.52
N VAL A 296 0.06 3.74 2.14
CA VAL A 296 0.95 2.66 2.61
C VAL A 296 2.40 3.01 2.32
N GLU A 297 2.66 3.48 1.11
CA GLU A 297 3.97 3.81 0.52
C GLU A 297 4.52 5.20 0.91
N HIS A 298 3.92 5.86 1.92
CA HIS A 298 4.46 7.14 2.42
C HIS A 298 5.93 7.08 2.86
N PRO A 299 6.45 5.94 3.35
CA PRO A 299 7.83 5.86 3.81
C PRO A 299 8.87 6.20 2.74
N VAL A 300 8.67 5.87 1.45
CA VAL A 300 9.65 6.24 0.41
C VAL A 300 9.76 7.76 0.26
N THR A 301 8.64 8.49 0.38
CA THR A 301 8.66 9.96 0.39
C THR A 301 9.38 10.51 1.61
N GLU A 302 9.14 9.96 2.79
CA GLU A 302 9.83 10.36 4.01
C GLU A 302 11.34 10.12 3.93
N MET A 303 11.77 8.98 3.37
CA MET A 303 13.19 8.62 3.22
C MET A 303 13.93 9.59 2.30
N VAL A 304 13.32 10.04 1.20
CA VAL A 304 13.99 10.94 0.24
C VAL A 304 13.85 12.42 0.59
N THR A 305 12.86 12.81 1.42
CA THR A 305 12.62 14.22 1.76
C THR A 305 13.03 14.60 3.18
N GLY A 306 13.15 13.62 4.07
CA GLY A 306 13.35 13.83 5.50
C GLY A 306 12.13 14.42 6.22
N VAL A 307 10.97 14.47 5.58
CA VAL A 307 9.72 15.02 6.15
C VAL A 307 8.88 13.90 6.73
N ASP A 308 8.61 13.96 8.02
CA ASP A 308 7.74 13.02 8.72
C ASP A 308 6.26 13.39 8.49
N LEU A 309 5.57 12.61 7.67
CA LEU A 309 4.18 12.87 7.28
C LEU A 309 3.19 12.65 8.41
N VAL A 310 3.40 11.63 9.23
CA VAL A 310 2.50 11.32 10.36
C VAL A 310 2.63 12.38 11.45
N ASP A 311 3.85 12.85 11.75
CA ASP A 311 4.04 13.98 12.66
C ASP A 311 3.27 15.21 12.18
N TRP A 312 3.35 15.53 10.88
CA TRP A 312 2.63 16.67 10.32
C TRP A 312 1.12 16.48 10.31
N GLN A 313 0.61 15.27 10.05
CA GLN A 313 -0.82 15.01 10.17
C GLN A 313 -1.34 15.34 11.59
N ILE A 314 -0.63 14.85 12.61
CA ILE A 314 -0.99 15.10 14.02
C ILE A 314 -0.89 16.60 14.35
N LYS A 315 0.20 17.26 13.97
CA LYS A 315 0.39 18.72 14.20
C LYS A 315 -0.70 19.56 13.56
N ILE A 316 -1.07 19.26 12.30
CA ILE A 316 -2.13 19.96 11.58
C ILE A 316 -3.49 19.75 12.28
N ALA A 317 -3.77 18.54 12.75
CA ALA A 317 -4.97 18.24 13.52
C ALA A 317 -5.01 19.02 14.85
N LEU A 318 -3.84 19.23 15.47
CA LEU A 318 -3.67 20.06 16.67
C LEU A 318 -3.78 21.58 16.39
N GLY A 319 -3.92 21.98 15.11
CA GLY A 319 -4.07 23.38 14.70
C GLY A 319 -2.76 24.09 14.40
N GLU A 320 -1.65 23.36 14.29
CA GLU A 320 -0.37 23.97 13.93
C GLU A 320 -0.33 24.38 12.44
N LYS A 321 0.34 25.49 12.20
CA LYS A 321 0.60 26.00 10.85
C LYS A 321 1.81 25.26 10.24
N LEU A 322 1.70 24.91 8.96
CA LEU A 322 2.80 24.30 8.21
C LEU A 322 3.96 25.30 8.07
N THR A 323 5.09 24.97 8.69
CA THR A 323 6.31 25.80 8.65
C THR A 323 7.22 25.49 7.47
N LEU A 324 6.93 24.37 6.77
CA LEU A 324 7.66 23.93 5.60
C LEU A 324 7.10 24.62 4.34
N THR A 325 7.97 25.27 3.57
CA THR A 325 7.61 25.87 2.28
C THR A 325 8.09 25.01 1.12
N GLN A 326 7.45 25.15 -0.05
CA GLN A 326 7.82 24.36 -1.25
C GLN A 326 9.31 24.48 -1.61
N SER A 327 9.91 25.65 -1.42
CA SER A 327 11.33 25.88 -1.72
C SER A 327 12.30 25.17 -0.76
N LYS A 328 11.83 24.78 0.41
CA LYS A 328 12.61 24.03 1.41
C LYS A 328 12.51 22.51 1.25
N VAL A 329 11.54 22.03 0.48
CA VAL A 329 11.42 20.61 0.16
C VAL A 329 12.54 20.23 -0.80
N LYS A 330 13.39 19.32 -0.37
CA LYS A 330 14.48 18.75 -1.17
C LYS A 330 14.29 17.25 -1.25
N THR A 331 14.56 16.69 -2.43
CA THR A 331 14.62 15.24 -2.61
C THR A 331 16.09 14.84 -2.70
N THR A 332 16.52 13.90 -1.87
CA THR A 332 17.90 13.41 -1.80
C THR A 332 17.90 11.90 -1.98
N GLY A 333 18.71 11.43 -2.93
CA GLY A 333 18.82 10.01 -3.21
C GLY A 333 17.56 9.40 -3.83
N TRP A 334 17.39 8.11 -3.56
CA TRP A 334 16.31 7.27 -4.08
C TRP A 334 15.85 6.30 -3.00
N ALA A 335 14.56 6.03 -2.91
CA ALA A 335 14.04 5.02 -2.00
C ALA A 335 13.15 4.02 -2.75
N ILE A 336 13.26 2.75 -2.35
CA ILE A 336 12.42 1.65 -2.86
C ILE A 336 11.75 1.00 -1.66
N GLU A 337 10.44 0.79 -1.75
CA GLU A 337 9.64 0.03 -0.79
C GLU A 337 9.25 -1.31 -1.42
N CYS A 338 9.43 -2.39 -0.67
CA CYS A 338 8.91 -3.71 -0.99
C CYS A 338 7.86 -4.08 0.06
N ARG A 339 6.62 -4.32 -0.37
CA ARG A 339 5.58 -4.85 0.52
C ARG A 339 5.79 -6.33 0.73
N VAL A 340 5.92 -6.73 1.98
CA VAL A 340 6.04 -8.13 2.37
C VAL A 340 4.65 -8.65 2.72
N ASN A 341 4.01 -9.28 1.74
CA ASN A 341 2.71 -9.92 1.92
C ASN A 341 2.91 -11.43 2.14
N THR A 342 2.11 -12.03 3.00
CA THR A 342 2.04 -13.49 3.14
C THR A 342 1.21 -14.08 2.00
N GLU A 343 1.80 -14.11 0.82
CA GLU A 343 1.22 -14.58 -0.43
C GLU A 343 2.23 -15.47 -1.15
N ASP A 344 1.74 -16.47 -1.88
CA ASP A 344 2.58 -17.37 -2.68
C ASP A 344 2.64 -16.92 -4.15
N PRO A 345 3.71 -16.26 -4.61
CA PRO A 345 3.85 -15.82 -5.99
C PRO A 345 3.90 -16.99 -7.00
N GLN A 346 4.33 -18.18 -6.57
CA GLN A 346 4.32 -19.39 -7.42
C GLN A 346 2.89 -19.86 -7.69
N ASN A 347 1.99 -19.66 -6.71
CA ASN A 347 0.60 -20.07 -6.80
C ASN A 347 -0.34 -18.85 -6.94
N ARG A 348 -0.13 -18.05 -7.99
CA ARG A 348 -0.97 -16.88 -8.35
C ARG A 348 -1.17 -15.90 -7.20
N PHE A 349 -0.18 -15.74 -6.31
CA PHE A 349 -0.25 -14.90 -5.12
C PHE A 349 -1.43 -15.30 -4.20
N SER A 350 -1.65 -16.59 -4.01
CA SER A 350 -2.65 -17.05 -3.06
C SER A 350 -2.27 -16.62 -1.64
N PRO A 351 -3.22 -16.02 -0.89
CA PRO A 351 -2.97 -15.62 0.50
C PRO A 351 -2.57 -16.83 1.35
N GLN A 352 -1.66 -16.60 2.27
CA GLN A 352 -1.20 -17.57 3.24
C GLN A 352 -1.59 -17.10 4.65
N THR A 353 -2.21 -17.97 5.43
CA THR A 353 -2.55 -17.73 6.83
C THR A 353 -1.89 -18.79 7.69
N GLY A 354 -1.59 -18.46 8.94
CA GLY A 354 -0.97 -19.39 9.85
C GLY A 354 0.04 -18.74 10.77
N PHE A 355 0.91 -19.54 11.35
CA PHE A 355 1.86 -19.15 12.38
C PHE A 355 3.22 -18.76 11.77
N ILE A 356 3.78 -17.65 12.22
CA ILE A 356 5.14 -17.23 11.91
C ILE A 356 6.08 -17.83 12.96
N GLU A 357 6.75 -18.91 12.60
CA GLU A 357 7.68 -19.56 13.52
C GLU A 357 8.89 -18.67 13.81
N LYS A 358 9.49 -18.14 12.76
CA LYS A 358 10.65 -17.26 12.86
C LYS A 358 10.62 -16.21 11.75
N ILE A 359 10.91 -14.97 12.12
CA ILE A 359 11.09 -13.87 11.17
C ILE A 359 12.38 -13.11 11.52
N ARG A 360 13.18 -12.80 10.51
CA ARG A 360 14.37 -11.98 10.63
C ARG A 360 14.31 -10.85 9.60
N PHE A 361 14.47 -9.64 10.07
CA PHE A 361 14.56 -8.44 9.24
C PHE A 361 16.02 -8.00 9.04
N PRO A 362 16.35 -7.39 7.89
CA PRO A 362 17.65 -6.78 7.67
C PRO A 362 17.91 -5.64 8.67
N LYS A 363 19.19 -5.45 9.05
CA LYS A 363 19.61 -4.46 10.08
C LYS A 363 20.72 -3.54 9.54
N ASN A 364 20.46 -2.87 8.44
CA ASN A 364 21.43 -1.93 7.83
C ASN A 364 20.94 -0.49 8.02
N ALA A 365 21.87 0.47 8.12
CA ALA A 365 21.58 1.87 8.41
C ALA A 365 20.68 2.56 7.33
N HIS A 366 20.71 2.05 6.10
CA HIS A 366 19.91 2.55 4.99
C HIS A 366 18.56 1.83 4.83
N VAL A 367 18.24 0.89 5.72
CA VAL A 367 17.00 0.10 5.69
C VAL A 367 16.08 0.54 6.81
N ARG A 368 14.84 0.84 6.45
CA ARG A 368 13.73 1.08 7.38
C ARG A 368 12.75 -0.07 7.29
N ILE A 369 12.38 -0.62 8.43
CA ILE A 369 11.39 -1.67 8.55
C ILE A 369 10.15 -1.14 9.24
N GLU A 370 9.00 -1.27 8.59
CA GLU A 370 7.71 -1.09 9.21
C GLU A 370 7.02 -2.47 9.25
N THR A 371 6.75 -2.97 10.45
CA THR A 371 6.18 -4.31 10.63
C THR A 371 5.16 -4.36 11.75
N GLY A 372 4.12 -5.18 11.56
CA GLY A 372 3.11 -5.48 12.56
C GLY A 372 3.26 -6.87 13.18
N VAL A 373 4.33 -7.62 12.86
CA VAL A 373 4.52 -9.00 13.29
C VAL A 373 5.89 -9.24 13.93
N HIS A 374 5.98 -10.31 14.70
CA HIS A 374 7.19 -10.83 15.33
C HIS A 374 7.20 -12.37 15.29
N ASN A 375 8.24 -12.99 15.83
CA ASN A 375 8.25 -14.44 16.04
C ASN A 375 7.07 -14.85 16.91
N GLY A 376 6.30 -15.83 16.47
CA GLY A 376 5.10 -16.29 17.18
C GLY A 376 3.80 -15.60 16.74
N SER A 377 3.82 -14.59 15.88
CA SER A 377 2.61 -13.96 15.36
C SER A 377 1.78 -14.91 14.51
N VAL A 378 0.46 -14.75 14.57
CA VAL A 378 -0.49 -15.47 13.72
C VAL A 378 -1.04 -14.54 12.65
N VAL A 379 -0.89 -14.92 11.39
CA VAL A 379 -1.52 -14.24 10.26
C VAL A 379 -2.92 -14.81 10.08
N THR A 380 -3.93 -13.98 10.26
CA THR A 380 -5.34 -14.36 10.21
C THR A 380 -5.96 -14.03 8.85
N PRO A 381 -7.05 -14.69 8.45
CA PRO A 381 -7.76 -14.37 7.21
C PRO A 381 -8.67 -13.12 7.31
N TYR A 382 -8.75 -12.50 8.47
CA TYR A 382 -9.66 -11.37 8.72
C TYR A 382 -9.12 -10.03 8.23
N PHE A 383 -7.82 -9.94 7.97
CA PHE A 383 -7.13 -8.71 7.61
C PHE A 383 -6.28 -8.92 6.35
N ASP A 384 -5.68 -7.83 5.88
CA ASP A 384 -4.77 -7.84 4.74
C ASP A 384 -3.55 -8.75 5.00
N SER A 385 -3.01 -9.34 3.92
CA SER A 385 -1.85 -10.24 3.97
C SER A 385 -0.51 -9.52 4.22
N MET A 386 -0.48 -8.19 4.20
CA MET A 386 0.75 -7.42 4.39
C MET A 386 1.20 -7.46 5.85
N ILE A 387 2.37 -8.02 6.08
CA ILE A 387 2.98 -8.17 7.42
C ILE A 387 4.09 -7.17 7.69
N ALA A 388 4.72 -6.66 6.64
CA ALA A 388 5.81 -5.69 6.75
C ALA A 388 6.02 -4.92 5.45
N LYS A 389 6.76 -3.80 5.57
CA LYS A 389 7.36 -3.07 4.47
C LYS A 389 8.86 -2.99 4.71
N ILE A 390 9.65 -3.26 3.68
CA ILE A 390 11.10 -3.09 3.67
C ILE A 390 11.40 -1.90 2.77
N ILE A 391 11.86 -0.80 3.35
CA ILE A 391 12.12 0.45 2.65
C ILE A 391 13.63 0.70 2.68
N VAL A 392 14.23 0.92 1.51
CA VAL A 392 15.66 1.06 1.37
C VAL A 392 16.02 2.34 0.65
N HIS A 393 16.96 3.11 1.21
CA HIS A 393 17.47 4.35 0.63
C HIS A 393 18.84 4.14 0.01
N GLY A 394 19.05 4.74 -1.17
CA GLY A 394 20.33 4.80 -1.86
C GLY A 394 20.64 6.22 -2.35
N ASP A 395 21.91 6.48 -2.65
CA ASP A 395 22.35 7.78 -3.18
C ASP A 395 21.93 7.97 -4.64
N SER A 396 21.67 6.88 -5.36
CA SER A 396 21.14 6.82 -6.71
C SER A 396 20.11 5.70 -6.81
N ARG A 397 19.37 5.64 -7.93
CA ARG A 397 18.42 4.57 -8.19
C ARG A 397 19.08 3.20 -8.22
N GLN A 398 20.25 3.07 -8.90
CA GLN A 398 20.98 1.82 -8.96
C GLN A 398 21.47 1.39 -7.57
N ASP A 399 22.02 2.33 -6.80
CA ASP A 399 22.44 2.06 -5.42
C ASP A 399 21.27 1.62 -4.53
N ALA A 400 20.08 2.22 -4.70
CA ALA A 400 18.87 1.78 -4.00
C ALA A 400 18.44 0.36 -4.41
N ILE A 401 18.52 0.01 -5.71
CA ILE A 401 18.25 -1.34 -6.22
C ILE A 401 19.21 -2.36 -5.58
N ASP A 402 20.50 -2.09 -5.64
CA ASP A 402 21.54 -2.99 -5.13
C ASP A 402 21.41 -3.22 -3.62
N LYS A 403 21.21 -2.13 -2.85
CA LYS A 403 20.97 -2.20 -1.41
C LYS A 403 19.65 -2.91 -1.06
N THR A 404 18.61 -2.75 -1.90
CA THR A 404 17.34 -3.46 -1.67
C THR A 404 17.50 -4.95 -1.89
N LEU A 405 18.22 -5.37 -2.94
CA LEU A 405 18.55 -6.77 -3.18
C LEU A 405 19.34 -7.37 -2.01
N GLU A 406 20.32 -6.63 -1.47
CA GLU A 406 21.06 -7.05 -0.28
C GLU A 406 20.16 -7.20 0.93
N ALA A 407 19.31 -6.20 1.20
CA ALA A 407 18.36 -6.24 2.30
C ALA A 407 17.38 -7.43 2.20
N LEU A 408 16.87 -7.71 1.00
CA LEU A 408 15.97 -8.83 0.78
C LEU A 408 16.66 -10.22 0.90
N LYS A 409 17.98 -10.30 0.73
CA LYS A 409 18.75 -11.53 1.03
C LYS A 409 18.86 -11.79 2.54
N ASP A 410 18.94 -10.71 3.32
CA ASP A 410 19.01 -10.81 4.79
C ASP A 410 17.65 -11.08 5.46
N PHE A 411 16.54 -10.90 4.71
CA PHE A 411 15.21 -11.23 5.19
C PHE A 411 14.97 -12.73 5.16
N SER A 412 14.39 -13.26 6.23
CA SER A 412 13.91 -14.64 6.26
C SER A 412 12.62 -14.77 7.06
N LEU A 413 11.72 -15.64 6.61
CA LEU A 413 10.49 -15.99 7.30
C LEU A 413 10.28 -17.50 7.19
N VAL A 414 10.01 -18.14 8.33
CA VAL A 414 9.69 -19.56 8.45
C VAL A 414 8.24 -19.71 8.85
N GLY A 415 7.52 -20.61 8.20
CA GLY A 415 6.11 -20.94 8.44
C GLY A 415 5.18 -20.52 7.30
N LEU A 416 5.43 -19.39 6.62
CA LEU A 416 4.58 -18.86 5.55
C LEU A 416 5.41 -18.43 4.34
N LYS A 417 4.83 -18.53 3.15
CA LYS A 417 5.42 -17.95 1.94
C LYS A 417 5.13 -16.45 1.87
N THR A 418 6.02 -15.69 1.21
CA THR A 418 5.89 -14.23 1.07
C THR A 418 6.17 -13.77 -0.35
N THR A 419 5.86 -12.49 -0.61
CA THR A 419 6.18 -11.80 -1.87
C THR A 419 7.66 -11.46 -2.05
N VAL A 420 8.54 -11.70 -1.08
CA VAL A 420 9.96 -11.34 -1.15
C VAL A 420 10.69 -11.97 -2.35
N PRO A 421 10.51 -13.25 -2.71
CA PRO A 421 11.11 -13.80 -3.94
C PRO A 421 10.66 -13.04 -5.20
N PHE A 422 9.40 -12.63 -5.28
CA PHE A 422 8.90 -11.80 -6.37
C PHE A 422 9.61 -10.44 -6.42
N CYS A 423 9.76 -9.75 -5.29
CA CYS A 423 10.46 -8.47 -5.23
C CYS A 423 11.92 -8.60 -5.70
N ARG A 424 12.62 -9.67 -5.33
CA ARG A 424 13.99 -9.94 -5.82
C ARG A 424 14.02 -10.14 -7.34
N THR A 425 13.08 -10.90 -7.89
CA THR A 425 12.96 -11.09 -9.35
C THR A 425 12.74 -9.77 -10.08
N VAL A 426 11.84 -8.92 -9.57
CA VAL A 426 11.58 -7.60 -10.15
C VAL A 426 12.82 -6.72 -10.15
N LEU A 427 13.55 -6.64 -9.05
CA LEU A 427 14.74 -5.79 -8.93
C LEU A 427 15.88 -6.20 -9.86
N GLN A 428 15.89 -7.44 -10.34
CA GLN A 428 16.87 -7.96 -11.30
C GLN A 428 16.38 -7.89 -12.75
N ASP A 429 15.09 -7.58 -12.96
CA ASP A 429 14.50 -7.54 -14.30
C ASP A 429 14.99 -6.32 -15.09
N PRO A 430 15.44 -6.49 -16.36
CA PRO A 430 15.93 -5.39 -17.19
C PRO A 430 14.92 -4.27 -17.40
N GLU A 431 13.62 -4.55 -17.47
CA GLU A 431 12.58 -3.53 -17.61
C GLU A 431 12.45 -2.69 -16.35
N PHE A 432 12.58 -3.30 -15.17
CA PHE A 432 12.62 -2.56 -13.91
C PHE A 432 13.91 -1.74 -13.78
N VAL A 433 15.06 -2.35 -13.99
CA VAL A 433 16.37 -1.67 -13.88
C VAL A 433 16.45 -0.47 -14.81
N SER A 434 15.94 -0.57 -16.04
CA SER A 434 15.89 0.53 -17.02
C SER A 434 14.68 1.47 -16.87
N ALA A 435 13.85 1.29 -15.83
CA ALA A 435 12.64 2.06 -15.57
C ALA A 435 11.60 2.07 -16.71
N ARG A 436 11.57 1.02 -17.54
CA ARG A 436 10.57 0.84 -18.61
C ARG A 436 9.32 0.09 -18.18
N TYR A 437 9.31 -0.49 -17.00
CA TYR A 437 8.15 -1.22 -16.48
C TYR A 437 6.87 -0.35 -16.43
N THR A 438 5.73 -1.01 -16.56
CA THR A 438 4.40 -0.39 -16.58
C THR A 438 3.45 -1.09 -15.62
N THR A 439 2.22 -0.61 -15.48
CA THR A 439 1.20 -1.25 -14.63
C THR A 439 0.88 -2.68 -15.07
N ARG A 440 1.29 -3.07 -16.27
CA ARG A 440 1.07 -4.40 -16.84
C ARG A 440 2.20 -5.38 -16.58
N TRP A 441 3.32 -4.92 -16.01
CA TRP A 441 4.50 -5.77 -15.87
C TRP A 441 4.17 -7.11 -15.19
N VAL A 442 3.45 -7.08 -14.06
CA VAL A 442 3.09 -8.30 -13.33
C VAL A 442 2.17 -9.22 -14.14
N THR A 443 1.25 -8.65 -14.90
CA THR A 443 0.24 -9.44 -15.64
C THR A 443 0.80 -10.05 -16.93
N HIS A 444 1.71 -9.35 -17.61
CA HIS A 444 2.19 -9.73 -18.95
C HIS A 444 3.57 -10.36 -18.95
N PHE A 445 4.44 -9.95 -18.04
CA PHE A 445 5.85 -10.38 -18.05
C PHE A 445 6.18 -11.37 -16.93
N PHE A 446 5.63 -11.18 -15.74
CA PHE A 446 5.92 -12.09 -14.63
C PHE A 446 5.37 -13.50 -14.90
N LYS A 447 6.26 -14.49 -14.74
CA LYS A 447 5.92 -15.92 -14.76
C LYS A 447 6.48 -16.57 -13.50
N PRO A 448 5.77 -17.50 -12.86
CA PRO A 448 6.28 -18.21 -11.68
C PRO A 448 7.65 -18.87 -11.88
N ALA A 449 7.96 -19.28 -13.12
CA ALA A 449 9.26 -19.87 -13.46
C ALA A 449 10.44 -18.85 -13.40
N MET A 450 10.17 -17.55 -13.31
CA MET A 450 11.20 -16.51 -13.11
C MET A 450 11.64 -16.40 -11.65
N LEU A 451 10.84 -16.92 -10.74
CA LEU A 451 11.26 -17.00 -9.33
C LEU A 451 12.45 -17.96 -9.27
N GLU A 452 13.54 -17.46 -8.69
CA GLU A 452 14.67 -18.33 -8.40
C GLU A 452 14.15 -19.58 -7.68
N HIS A 453 14.17 -20.71 -8.34
CA HIS A 453 14.08 -22.00 -7.68
C HIS A 453 15.43 -22.16 -7.02
N ALA A 454 15.46 -21.79 -5.80
CA ALA A 454 16.69 -21.87 -5.07
C ALA A 454 17.08 -23.34 -4.99
N ASP A 455 18.33 -23.56 -5.29
CA ASP A 455 19.15 -24.43 -4.44
C ASP A 455 18.90 -24.19 -2.93
N ASP A 456 18.07 -23.21 -2.58
CA ASP A 456 17.63 -22.86 -1.23
C ASP A 456 16.92 -24.02 -0.51
N GLU A 457 16.16 -24.86 -1.21
CA GLU A 457 15.63 -26.10 -0.59
C GLU A 457 16.75 -27.09 -0.28
N LEU A 458 17.72 -27.23 -1.19
CA LEU A 458 18.88 -28.09 -0.98
C LEU A 458 19.83 -27.49 0.07
N ILE A 459 20.08 -26.18 -0.01
CA ILE A 459 20.89 -25.44 0.97
C ILE A 459 20.20 -25.45 2.33
N GLY A 460 18.88 -25.25 2.38
CA GLY A 460 18.08 -25.32 3.59
C GLY A 460 18.08 -26.74 4.19
N ALA A 461 17.96 -27.76 3.39
CA ALA A 461 18.04 -29.15 3.83
C ALA A 461 19.45 -29.50 4.33
N LEU A 462 20.50 -29.02 3.64
CA LEU A 462 21.90 -29.20 4.07
C LEU A 462 22.17 -28.44 5.37
N ALA A 463 21.70 -27.19 5.50
CA ALA A 463 21.85 -26.40 6.72
C ALA A 463 21.10 -27.03 7.90
N ALA A 464 19.86 -27.49 7.70
CA ALA A 464 19.09 -28.21 8.72
C ALA A 464 19.79 -29.53 9.13
N THR A 465 20.36 -30.24 8.17
CA THR A 465 21.12 -31.46 8.44
C THR A 465 22.38 -31.18 9.25
N ILE A 466 23.11 -30.10 8.94
CA ILE A 466 24.30 -29.68 9.67
C ILE A 466 23.95 -29.23 11.10
N ILE A 467 22.88 -28.42 11.26
CA ILE A 467 22.41 -27.96 12.58
C ILE A 467 21.98 -29.18 13.42
N TYR A 468 21.16 -30.05 12.86
CA TYR A 468 20.71 -31.28 13.54
C TYR A 468 21.90 -32.17 13.94
N ALA A 469 22.86 -32.38 13.03
CA ALA A 469 24.06 -33.16 13.32
C ALA A 469 24.91 -32.51 14.42
N THR A 470 25.04 -31.19 14.42
CA THR A 470 25.82 -30.44 15.43
C THR A 470 25.15 -30.49 16.80
N GLU A 471 23.84 -30.28 16.86
CA GLU A 471 23.07 -30.39 18.11
C GLU A 471 23.06 -31.84 18.64
N TYR A 472 22.89 -32.81 17.75
CA TYR A 472 22.93 -34.25 18.14
C TYR A 472 24.31 -34.65 18.65
N LEU A 473 25.38 -34.18 18.02
CA LEU A 473 26.77 -34.44 18.47
C LEU A 473 27.05 -33.75 19.82
N GLN A 474 26.51 -32.55 20.06
CA GLN A 474 26.61 -31.91 21.39
C GLN A 474 25.87 -32.69 22.46
N ILE A 475 24.64 -33.13 22.20
CA ILE A 475 23.83 -33.91 23.14
C ILE A 475 24.55 -35.25 23.46
N VAL A 476 25.14 -35.89 22.46
CA VAL A 476 25.89 -37.16 22.65
C VAL A 476 27.18 -36.92 23.42
N SER A 477 27.86 -35.78 23.21
CA SER A 477 29.09 -35.45 23.93
C SER A 477 28.88 -35.03 25.39
N GLU A 478 27.69 -34.51 25.70
CA GLU A 478 27.31 -34.10 27.07
C GLU A 478 26.68 -35.24 27.91
N SER A 479 26.37 -36.38 27.29
CA SER A 479 25.78 -37.51 27.96
C SER A 479 26.82 -38.28 28.75
N PRO A 480 26.68 -38.49 30.09
CA PRO A 480 27.67 -39.20 30.92
C PRO A 480 27.89 -40.67 30.58
N ALA A 481 27.07 -41.25 29.70
CA ALA A 481 27.08 -42.68 29.38
C ALA A 481 28.02 -43.09 28.23
N SER A 482 28.72 -42.15 27.56
CA SER A 482 29.44 -42.47 26.31
C SER A 482 30.94 -42.64 26.46
N ARG A 483 31.42 -43.07 27.64
CA ARG A 483 32.89 -43.30 27.79
C ARG A 483 33.43 -44.59 27.19
N ASN A 484 32.58 -45.49 26.66
CA ASN A 484 33.09 -46.76 26.06
C ASN A 484 32.13 -47.41 25.07
N GLU A 485 31.75 -46.76 24.01
CA GLU A 485 31.29 -47.49 22.82
C GLU A 485 31.81 -46.81 21.54
N SER A 486 32.66 -47.52 20.83
CA SER A 486 33.10 -47.16 19.50
C SER A 486 31.87 -47.02 18.58
N LEU A 487 31.63 -45.84 18.04
CA LEU A 487 30.59 -45.56 17.07
C LEU A 487 30.70 -46.58 15.89
N ASN A 488 29.73 -47.49 15.85
CA ASN A 488 29.68 -48.51 14.83
C ASN A 488 29.02 -47.92 13.58
N VAL A 489 29.83 -47.40 12.65
CA VAL A 489 29.45 -46.79 11.37
C VAL A 489 28.44 -47.66 10.57
N TRP A 490 28.36 -48.95 10.88
CA TRP A 490 27.43 -49.90 10.28
C TRP A 490 25.96 -49.67 10.67
N VAL A 491 25.69 -49.08 11.80
CA VAL A 491 24.31 -48.82 12.29
C VAL A 491 23.70 -47.61 11.58
N LEU A 492 24.51 -46.64 11.19
CA LEU A 492 24.07 -45.48 10.41
C LEU A 492 23.68 -45.86 8.98
N ASN A 493 24.43 -46.71 8.31
CA ASN A 493 24.14 -47.15 6.93
C ASN A 493 22.84 -48.00 6.82
N LYS A 494 22.39 -48.64 7.87
CA LYS A 494 21.15 -49.44 7.85
C LYS A 494 19.86 -48.61 7.99
N ARG A 495 19.95 -47.35 8.44
CA ARG A 495 18.79 -46.43 8.58
C ARG A 495 18.59 -45.52 7.36
N ILE A 496 19.61 -45.40 6.50
CA ILE A 496 19.51 -44.57 5.27
C ILE A 496 18.94 -45.40 4.09
N ASN A 497 18.93 -46.74 4.19
CA ASN A 497 18.42 -47.64 3.16
C ASN A 497 17.10 -48.34 3.55
N LYS A 498 16.31 -47.74 4.35
CA LYS A 498 14.89 -48.05 4.59
C LYS A 498 14.12 -46.74 4.42
#